data_757579a59ac0b7e46e901688edc796fa
#
_entry.id   757579a59ac0b7e46e901688edc796fa
#
_cell.length_a   1.000
_cell.length_b   1.000
_cell.length_c   1.000
_cell.angle_alpha   90.00
_cell.angle_beta   90.00
_cell.angle_gamma   90.00
#
_symmetry.space_group_name_H-M   'P 1'
#
loop_
_entity.id
_entity.type
_entity.pdbx_description
1 polymer ?
#
loop_
_entity_poly.entity_id
_entity_poly.type
_entity_poly.pdbx_seq_one_letter_code
_entity_poly.pdbx_strand_id
1 'polypeptide(L)'
;MIFVDEYQDTQKQVVDLLLDSLPNGGERRITLGFFGDHMQKIYGTGVGKLERPELESIQKVENYRCSTEVIRVLNNLRPALQQIAAGEHTLRGSARFFYSQDQNASVATLQERLHDEGWESGEKILMLTRKSIAKSLNWENLRTLYYNRHRFALDDLLHGDDAFSETFQTIEDAIAAFDDLQYGKLYSLLSIRHRKNDEEFSDPHKYKLQFSQAIDKLKDLCRSATIGQVLDHVWSNQLLPKTSRITDLEDRSQSDDKIRTFLDEIRNTPYVEVSALYQYLNDKTPFSTKHGTKGEEYNDVIVTIDDTSWKQRYNFASVLENDPTNIHYERSLNLFYVCCSRAKHNLAVLMESKVSAETIAGARRIFGDENVIEL
;
A
#
# COMPACT_ATOMS: atom_id res chain seq x y z
N MET A 1 0.24 -13.15 34.04
CA MET A 1 0.87 -13.50 32.76
C MET A 1 0.70 -12.34 31.81
N ILE A 2 1.76 -11.86 31.17
CA ILE A 2 1.73 -10.78 30.17
C ILE A 2 2.40 -11.30 28.89
N PHE A 3 1.68 -11.21 27.78
CA PHE A 3 2.20 -11.56 26.46
C PHE A 3 2.27 -10.32 25.59
N VAL A 4 3.40 -10.13 24.91
CA VAL A 4 3.65 -9.04 23.96
C VAL A 4 3.84 -9.67 22.59
N ASP A 5 2.88 -9.44 21.71
CA ASP A 5 2.95 -9.88 20.33
C ASP A 5 3.66 -8.82 19.47
N GLU A 6 4.29 -9.24 18.38
CA GLU A 6 5.09 -8.37 17.49
C GLU A 6 6.09 -7.51 18.29
N TYR A 7 6.77 -8.13 19.26
CA TYR A 7 7.62 -7.42 20.22
C TYR A 7 8.68 -6.54 19.54
N GLN A 8 9.16 -6.92 18.37
CA GLN A 8 10.20 -6.19 17.63
C GLN A 8 9.76 -4.77 17.23
N ASP A 9 8.45 -4.49 17.16
CA ASP A 9 7.89 -3.18 16.87
C ASP A 9 7.47 -2.41 18.14
N THR A 10 7.50 -3.08 19.30
CA THR A 10 7.23 -2.43 20.58
C THR A 10 8.36 -1.47 20.93
N GLN A 11 8.01 -0.30 21.42
CA GLN A 11 9.00 0.70 21.83
C GLN A 11 9.92 0.14 22.92
N LYS A 12 11.23 0.43 22.80
CA LYS A 12 12.24 -0.06 23.74
C LYS A 12 11.90 0.25 25.21
N GLN A 13 11.38 1.46 25.47
CA GLN A 13 11.00 1.89 26.82
C GLN A 13 9.91 1.01 27.44
N VAL A 14 8.96 0.51 26.63
CA VAL A 14 7.89 -0.39 27.10
C VAL A 14 8.48 -1.76 27.46
N VAL A 15 9.36 -2.28 26.62
CA VAL A 15 10.05 -3.55 26.87
C VAL A 15 10.93 -3.47 28.12
N ASP A 16 11.71 -2.40 28.27
CA ASP A 16 12.56 -2.16 29.44
C ASP A 16 11.70 -2.02 30.72
N LEU A 17 10.55 -1.31 30.64
CA LEU A 17 9.61 -1.21 31.76
C LEU A 17 9.10 -2.59 32.22
N LEU A 18 8.72 -3.45 31.28
CA LEU A 18 8.23 -4.81 31.57
C LEU A 18 9.31 -5.70 32.18
N LEU A 19 10.56 -5.57 31.70
CA LEU A 19 11.67 -6.41 32.15
C LEU A 19 12.32 -5.90 33.43
N ASP A 20 12.54 -4.59 33.53
CA ASP A 20 13.34 -4.01 34.60
C ASP A 20 12.51 -3.50 35.80
N SER A 21 11.26 -3.07 35.55
CA SER A 21 10.41 -2.45 36.60
C SER A 21 9.40 -3.40 37.24
N LEU A 22 9.09 -4.54 36.60
CA LEU A 22 8.29 -5.56 37.25
C LEU A 22 9.13 -6.31 38.31
N PRO A 23 8.57 -6.69 39.47
CA PRO A 23 9.33 -7.28 40.56
C PRO A 23 10.16 -8.50 40.15
N ASN A 24 11.47 -8.42 40.32
CA ASN A 24 12.45 -9.48 39.99
C ASN A 24 12.81 -10.34 41.22
N GLY A 25 12.07 -10.25 42.35
CA GLY A 25 12.37 -11.02 43.53
C GLY A 25 11.89 -12.48 43.43
N GLY A 26 12.46 -13.38 44.23
CA GLY A 26 12.28 -14.84 44.23
C GLY A 26 10.83 -15.37 44.30
N GLU A 27 9.84 -14.51 44.37
CA GLU A 27 8.42 -14.82 44.26
C GLU A 27 7.75 -14.19 43.04
N ARG A 28 8.49 -14.02 41.94
CA ARG A 28 7.89 -13.47 40.73
C ARG A 28 6.77 -14.36 40.22
N ARG A 29 5.54 -13.90 40.35
CA ARG A 29 4.33 -14.61 39.90
C ARG A 29 3.91 -14.23 38.47
N ILE A 30 4.62 -13.31 37.82
CA ILE A 30 4.27 -12.83 36.48
C ILE A 30 5.16 -13.52 35.46
N THR A 31 4.54 -14.31 34.59
CA THR A 31 5.21 -14.85 33.41
C THR A 31 5.13 -13.79 32.30
N LEU A 32 6.28 -13.46 31.67
CA LEU A 32 6.37 -12.61 30.52
C LEU A 32 6.68 -13.46 29.29
N GLY A 33 5.96 -13.24 28.19
CA GLY A 33 6.22 -13.86 26.89
C GLY A 33 6.29 -12.79 25.82
N PHE A 34 7.38 -12.81 25.02
CA PHE A 34 7.57 -11.93 23.87
C PHE A 34 7.52 -12.77 22.61
N PHE A 35 6.52 -12.51 21.75
CA PHE A 35 6.30 -13.23 20.50
C PHE A 35 6.61 -12.30 19.34
N GLY A 36 7.33 -12.79 18.33
CA GLY A 36 7.67 -12.02 17.17
C GLY A 36 8.98 -12.45 16.52
N ASP A 37 9.34 -11.74 15.49
CA ASP A 37 10.55 -11.98 14.69
C ASP A 37 11.29 -10.66 14.43
N HIS A 38 12.50 -10.52 14.96
CA HIS A 38 13.29 -9.29 14.81
C HIS A 38 13.61 -8.95 13.34
N MET A 39 13.66 -9.95 12.44
CA MET A 39 13.80 -9.71 11.00
C MET A 39 12.56 -9.09 10.36
N GLN A 40 11.42 -9.15 11.04
CA GLN A 40 10.20 -8.48 10.62
C GLN A 40 10.08 -7.04 11.15
N LYS A 41 11.13 -6.52 11.79
CA LYS A 41 11.21 -5.10 12.15
C LYS A 41 11.40 -4.24 10.91
N ILE A 42 10.35 -3.55 10.52
CA ILE A 42 10.38 -2.58 9.41
C ILE A 42 10.16 -1.14 9.87
N TYR A 43 9.76 -0.94 11.13
CA TYR A 43 9.60 0.40 11.73
C TYR A 43 10.83 0.82 12.55
N GLY A 44 11.17 2.11 12.47
CA GLY A 44 12.38 2.64 13.09
C GLY A 44 12.35 2.71 14.62
N THR A 45 11.16 2.70 15.23
CA THR A 45 10.95 2.93 16.68
C THR A 45 10.94 1.67 17.54
N GLY A 46 10.77 0.49 16.93
CA GLY A 46 10.68 -0.78 17.67
C GLY A 46 12.00 -1.21 18.30
N VAL A 47 11.94 -2.07 19.33
CA VAL A 47 13.12 -2.61 20.02
C VAL A 47 14.00 -3.47 19.11
N GLY A 48 13.41 -4.15 18.10
CA GLY A 48 14.11 -5.05 17.20
C GLY A 48 14.55 -6.34 17.91
N LYS A 49 15.81 -6.70 17.79
CA LYS A 49 16.36 -7.90 18.45
C LYS A 49 16.35 -7.74 19.97
N LEU A 50 15.74 -8.67 20.67
CA LEU A 50 15.67 -8.71 22.11
C LEU A 50 16.61 -9.80 22.66
N GLU A 51 17.74 -9.38 23.23
CA GLU A 51 18.72 -10.27 23.85
C GLU A 51 18.88 -9.89 25.31
N ARG A 52 18.35 -10.72 26.20
CA ARG A 52 18.40 -10.53 27.64
C ARG A 52 18.70 -11.88 28.32
N PRO A 53 19.64 -11.94 29.27
CA PRO A 53 20.04 -13.19 29.93
C PRO A 53 18.91 -13.91 30.68
N GLU A 54 17.90 -13.13 31.12
CA GLU A 54 16.75 -13.62 31.88
C GLU A 54 15.65 -14.23 30.99
N LEU A 55 15.76 -14.12 29.66
CA LEU A 55 14.80 -14.64 28.72
C LEU A 55 15.27 -15.96 28.11
N GLU A 56 14.43 -16.98 28.17
CA GLU A 56 14.64 -18.20 27.42
C GLU A 56 14.12 -18.02 25.98
N SER A 57 15.00 -18.28 24.99
CA SER A 57 14.66 -18.16 23.58
C SER A 57 14.15 -19.50 23.05
N ILE A 58 12.89 -19.49 22.57
CA ILE A 58 12.26 -20.66 21.95
C ILE A 58 12.09 -20.35 20.46
N GLN A 59 12.86 -21.06 19.62
CA GLN A 59 12.76 -20.91 18.18
C GLN A 59 11.62 -21.74 17.61
N LYS A 60 10.79 -21.12 16.75
CA LYS A 60 9.76 -21.76 15.94
C LYS A 60 10.21 -21.80 14.50
N VAL A 61 10.54 -22.98 14.01
CA VAL A 61 11.08 -23.21 12.67
C VAL A 61 10.04 -23.72 11.68
N GLU A 62 8.91 -24.21 12.16
CA GLU A 62 7.82 -24.72 11.34
C GLU A 62 7.09 -23.57 10.66
N ASN A 63 7.08 -23.59 9.33
CA ASN A 63 6.34 -22.64 8.50
C ASN A 63 5.11 -23.35 7.90
N TYR A 64 3.93 -22.92 8.39
CA TYR A 64 2.62 -23.43 7.96
C TYR A 64 2.00 -22.61 6.82
N ARG A 65 2.70 -21.57 6.37
CA ARG A 65 2.17 -20.59 5.42
C ARG A 65 2.68 -20.81 4.00
N CYS A 66 4.01 -20.80 3.86
CA CYS A 66 4.65 -20.66 2.57
C CYS A 66 4.92 -22.01 1.90
N SER A 67 4.92 -22.03 0.57
CA SER A 67 5.39 -23.17 -0.21
C SER A 67 6.87 -23.45 0.00
N THR A 68 7.30 -24.66 -0.34
CA THR A 68 8.70 -25.09 -0.19
C THR A 68 9.67 -24.17 -0.93
N GLU A 69 9.26 -23.68 -2.12
CA GLU A 69 10.09 -22.79 -2.93
C GLU A 69 10.25 -21.41 -2.30
N VAL A 70 9.16 -20.86 -1.72
CA VAL A 70 9.23 -19.60 -0.97
C VAL A 70 10.08 -19.77 0.29
N ILE A 71 9.89 -20.88 1.04
CA ILE A 71 10.70 -21.17 2.24
C ILE A 71 12.19 -21.27 1.88
N ARG A 72 12.55 -21.86 0.73
CA ARG A 72 13.94 -21.91 0.26
C ARG A 72 14.53 -20.50 0.10
N VAL A 73 13.78 -19.57 -0.50
CA VAL A 73 14.21 -18.17 -0.63
C VAL A 73 14.36 -17.51 0.75
N LEU A 74 13.40 -17.71 1.66
CA LEU A 74 13.47 -17.15 3.02
C LEU A 74 14.68 -17.69 3.80
N ASN A 75 14.99 -18.98 3.67
CA ASN A 75 16.16 -19.60 4.29
C ASN A 75 17.48 -19.07 3.71
N ASN A 76 17.53 -18.81 2.42
CA ASN A 76 18.71 -18.21 1.78
C ASN A 76 18.89 -16.73 2.18
N LEU A 77 17.81 -16.00 2.42
CA LEU A 77 17.85 -14.63 2.95
C LEU A 77 18.23 -14.59 4.44
N ARG A 78 17.90 -15.66 5.19
CA ARG A 78 18.13 -15.74 6.64
C ARG A 78 18.75 -17.10 7.02
N PRO A 79 20.05 -17.31 6.77
CA PRO A 79 20.68 -18.60 7.07
C PRO A 79 20.67 -19.01 8.55
N ALA A 80 20.55 -18.03 9.47
CA ALA A 80 20.57 -18.27 10.91
C ALA A 80 19.29 -18.95 11.45
N LEU A 81 18.18 -18.95 10.71
CA LEU A 81 16.94 -19.62 11.05
C LEU A 81 16.46 -20.43 9.84
N GLN A 82 16.69 -21.72 9.85
CA GLN A 82 16.25 -22.60 8.79
C GLN A 82 14.81 -23.04 9.05
N GLN A 83 13.88 -22.49 8.28
CA GLN A 83 12.48 -22.87 8.33
C GLN A 83 12.24 -24.19 7.61
N ILE A 84 11.29 -24.97 8.11
CA ILE A 84 10.82 -26.21 7.51
C ILE A 84 9.33 -26.09 7.21
N ALA A 85 8.92 -26.57 6.03
CA ALA A 85 7.51 -26.62 5.67
C ALA A 85 6.78 -27.58 6.62
N ALA A 86 5.66 -27.16 7.18
CA ALA A 86 4.87 -27.94 8.12
C ALA A 86 3.38 -27.88 7.77
N GLY A 87 2.63 -28.94 8.16
CA GLY A 87 1.20 -29.05 7.91
C GLY A 87 0.88 -29.74 6.57
N GLU A 88 -0.42 -29.80 6.27
CA GLU A 88 -0.95 -30.45 5.05
C GLU A 88 -0.68 -29.63 3.76
N HIS A 89 -0.21 -28.40 3.90
CA HIS A 89 -0.02 -27.41 2.84
C HIS A 89 1.43 -27.28 2.37
N THR A 90 2.19 -28.37 2.34
CA THR A 90 3.50 -28.41 1.66
C THR A 90 3.33 -28.29 0.15
N LEU A 91 2.67 -27.22 -0.28
CA LEU A 91 2.35 -27.00 -1.68
C LEU A 91 3.61 -26.71 -2.48
N ARG A 92 3.67 -27.28 -3.67
CA ARG A 92 4.64 -26.86 -4.68
C ARG A 92 4.20 -25.49 -5.19
N GLY A 93 5.00 -24.47 -4.91
CA GLY A 93 4.84 -23.16 -5.47
C GLY A 93 6.00 -22.84 -6.40
N SER A 94 6.16 -21.56 -6.69
CA SER A 94 7.32 -21.04 -7.43
C SER A 94 7.91 -19.84 -6.71
N ALA A 95 9.23 -19.63 -6.86
CA ALA A 95 9.90 -18.44 -6.38
C ALA A 95 10.92 -18.01 -7.41
N ARG A 96 10.66 -16.89 -8.11
CA ARG A 96 11.43 -16.45 -9.26
C ARG A 96 11.87 -15.00 -9.12
N PHE A 97 13.00 -14.66 -9.73
CA PHE A 97 13.57 -13.32 -9.77
C PHE A 97 13.65 -12.86 -11.23
N PHE A 98 13.15 -11.64 -11.48
CA PHE A 98 13.10 -11.03 -12.81
C PHE A 98 13.87 -9.72 -12.82
N TYR A 99 14.56 -9.46 -13.92
CA TYR A 99 15.32 -8.22 -14.15
C TYR A 99 15.32 -7.88 -15.64
N SER A 100 15.69 -6.65 -15.98
CA SER A 100 15.99 -6.23 -17.36
C SER A 100 17.27 -5.42 -17.40
N GLN A 101 18.10 -5.64 -18.41
CA GLN A 101 19.27 -4.84 -18.68
C GLN A 101 18.93 -3.48 -19.28
N ASP A 102 17.84 -3.42 -20.06
CA ASP A 102 17.42 -2.23 -20.82
C ASP A 102 16.51 -1.29 -20.02
N GLN A 103 16.28 -1.53 -18.73
CA GLN A 103 15.35 -0.78 -17.86
C GLN A 103 13.91 -0.69 -18.38
N ASN A 104 13.50 -1.59 -19.25
CA ASN A 104 12.14 -1.66 -19.80
C ASN A 104 11.24 -2.63 -19.04
N ALA A 105 11.76 -3.31 -18.02
CA ALA A 105 10.97 -4.18 -17.18
C ALA A 105 9.92 -3.38 -16.42
N SER A 106 8.67 -3.64 -16.69
CA SER A 106 7.54 -3.08 -15.98
C SER A 106 6.77 -4.18 -15.25
N VAL A 107 6.05 -3.80 -14.21
CA VAL A 107 5.14 -4.72 -13.53
C VAL A 107 4.12 -5.29 -14.51
N ALA A 108 3.61 -4.48 -15.45
CA ALA A 108 2.64 -4.93 -16.45
C ALA A 108 3.22 -6.03 -17.36
N THR A 109 4.43 -5.84 -17.87
CA THR A 109 5.11 -6.86 -18.70
C THR A 109 5.34 -8.17 -17.92
N LEU A 110 5.69 -8.05 -16.63
CA LEU A 110 5.84 -9.23 -15.77
C LEU A 110 4.49 -9.93 -15.54
N GLN A 111 3.42 -9.17 -15.27
CA GLN A 111 2.09 -9.73 -15.06
C GLN A 111 1.59 -10.49 -16.29
N GLU A 112 1.70 -9.91 -17.49
CA GLU A 112 1.34 -10.57 -18.75
C GLU A 112 2.05 -11.93 -18.87
N ARG A 113 3.37 -11.94 -18.64
CA ARG A 113 4.16 -13.17 -18.70
C ARG A 113 3.72 -14.21 -17.65
N LEU A 114 3.49 -13.79 -16.41
CA LEU A 114 3.08 -14.69 -15.33
C LEU A 114 1.68 -15.27 -15.59
N HIS A 115 0.76 -14.50 -16.15
CA HIS A 115 -0.57 -14.97 -16.56
C HIS A 115 -0.48 -16.00 -17.70
N ASP A 116 0.39 -15.76 -18.70
CA ASP A 116 0.65 -16.74 -19.76
C ASP A 116 1.24 -18.05 -19.22
N GLU A 117 1.95 -18.00 -18.11
CA GLU A 117 2.52 -19.16 -17.41
C GLU A 117 1.55 -19.78 -16.39
N GLY A 118 0.30 -19.30 -16.30
CA GLY A 118 -0.78 -19.88 -15.51
C GLY A 118 -0.98 -19.30 -14.12
N TRP A 119 -0.44 -18.12 -13.84
CA TRP A 119 -0.84 -17.39 -12.63
C TRP A 119 -2.28 -16.88 -12.80
N GLU A 120 -3.09 -17.07 -11.76
CA GLU A 120 -4.44 -16.52 -11.74
C GLU A 120 -4.41 -15.01 -11.48
N SER A 121 -5.40 -14.29 -12.03
CA SER A 121 -5.57 -12.87 -11.73
C SER A 121 -5.90 -12.67 -10.25
N GLY A 122 -5.27 -11.70 -9.61
CA GLY A 122 -5.49 -11.38 -8.19
C GLY A 122 -4.24 -11.47 -7.33
N GLU A 123 -3.07 -11.63 -7.97
CA GLU A 123 -1.78 -11.52 -7.30
C GLU A 123 -1.63 -10.17 -6.60
N LYS A 124 -1.02 -10.14 -5.42
CA LYS A 124 -0.73 -8.90 -4.69
C LYS A 124 0.63 -8.34 -5.11
N ILE A 125 0.66 -7.05 -5.45
CA ILE A 125 1.86 -6.37 -5.92
C ILE A 125 2.38 -5.45 -4.82
N LEU A 126 3.55 -5.76 -4.28
CA LEU A 126 4.18 -5.05 -3.19
C LEU A 126 5.25 -4.08 -3.71
N MET A 127 4.96 -2.79 -3.64
CA MET A 127 5.84 -1.72 -4.11
C MET A 127 6.51 -0.99 -2.94
N LEU A 128 7.74 -0.50 -3.16
CA LEU A 128 8.51 0.20 -2.12
C LEU A 128 7.85 1.53 -1.72
N THR A 129 7.33 2.27 -2.69
CA THR A 129 6.85 3.63 -2.46
C THR A 129 5.45 3.86 -2.98
N ARG A 130 4.73 4.77 -2.33
CA ARG A 130 3.46 5.31 -2.85
C ARG A 130 3.65 6.02 -4.20
N LYS A 131 4.87 6.49 -4.50
CA LYS A 131 5.19 7.08 -5.81
C LYS A 131 5.12 6.05 -6.92
N SER A 132 5.70 4.87 -6.70
CA SER A 132 5.63 3.77 -7.67
C SER A 132 4.20 3.32 -7.90
N ILE A 133 3.41 3.18 -6.82
CA ILE A 133 1.97 2.86 -6.90
C ILE A 133 1.21 3.92 -7.69
N ALA A 134 1.43 5.20 -7.38
CA ALA A 134 0.76 6.30 -8.07
C ALA A 134 1.07 6.32 -9.56
N LYS A 135 2.32 6.04 -9.93
CA LYS A 135 2.75 5.93 -11.33
C LYS A 135 2.06 4.74 -12.03
N SER A 136 2.06 3.57 -11.41
CA SER A 136 1.45 2.36 -11.98
C SER A 136 -0.08 2.45 -12.10
N LEU A 137 -0.72 3.20 -11.23
CA LEU A 137 -2.16 3.42 -11.22
C LEU A 137 -2.59 4.74 -11.90
N ASN A 138 -1.64 5.49 -12.48
CA ASN A 138 -1.89 6.75 -13.19
C ASN A 138 -2.55 7.84 -12.34
N TRP A 139 -2.10 8.05 -11.08
CA TRP A 139 -2.48 9.19 -10.26
C TRP A 139 -1.25 9.97 -9.72
N GLU A 140 -0.15 9.95 -10.49
CA GLU A 140 1.12 10.58 -10.11
C GLU A 140 1.05 12.10 -10.06
N ASN A 141 0.23 12.76 -10.92
CA ASN A 141 0.10 14.21 -10.89
C ASN A 141 -0.60 14.65 -9.60
N LEU A 142 -1.71 14.03 -9.27
CA LEU A 142 -2.45 14.28 -8.02
C LEU A 142 -1.54 14.06 -6.80
N ARG A 143 -0.80 12.94 -6.75
CA ARG A 143 0.18 12.66 -5.70
C ARG A 143 1.25 13.75 -5.61
N THR A 144 1.81 14.18 -6.74
CA THR A 144 2.91 15.16 -6.78
C THR A 144 2.44 16.53 -6.31
N LEU A 145 1.24 16.93 -6.71
CA LEU A 145 0.59 18.15 -6.26
C LEU A 145 0.47 18.20 -4.73
N TYR A 146 -0.07 17.14 -4.13
CA TYR A 146 -0.22 17.05 -2.67
C TYR A 146 1.12 16.94 -1.94
N TYR A 147 2.07 16.17 -2.47
CA TYR A 147 3.41 16.04 -1.89
C TYR A 147 4.15 17.37 -1.81
N ASN A 148 3.95 18.25 -2.79
CA ASN A 148 4.60 19.58 -2.85
C ASN A 148 3.89 20.64 -2.02
N ARG A 149 2.64 20.44 -1.62
CA ARG A 149 1.85 21.42 -0.87
C ARG A 149 2.40 21.68 0.52
N HIS A 150 2.52 20.66 1.35
CA HIS A 150 3.15 20.68 2.67
C HIS A 150 3.43 19.24 3.15
N ARG A 151 4.24 19.14 4.22
CA ARG A 151 4.80 17.87 4.71
C ARG A 151 3.78 16.73 4.87
N PHE A 152 2.56 17.02 5.28
CA PHE A 152 1.52 16.02 5.61
C PHE A 152 0.36 15.99 4.61
N ALA A 153 0.33 16.89 3.61
CA ALA A 153 -0.82 17.04 2.74
C ALA A 153 -1.20 15.73 1.99
N LEU A 154 -0.21 14.97 1.55
CA LEU A 154 -0.48 13.67 0.93
C LEU A 154 -1.05 12.65 1.92
N ASP A 155 -0.57 12.65 3.17
CA ASP A 155 -1.12 11.77 4.20
C ASP A 155 -2.54 12.20 4.57
N ASP A 156 -2.82 13.51 4.66
CA ASP A 156 -4.17 14.04 4.89
C ASP A 156 -5.13 13.61 3.78
N LEU A 157 -4.71 13.67 2.50
CA LEU A 157 -5.51 13.15 1.38
C LEU A 157 -5.80 11.65 1.52
N LEU A 158 -4.79 10.85 1.84
CA LEU A 158 -4.88 9.39 1.94
C LEU A 158 -5.71 8.93 3.15
N HIS A 159 -5.78 9.71 4.22
CA HIS A 159 -6.59 9.41 5.41
C HIS A 159 -7.98 10.05 5.38
N GLY A 160 -8.31 10.83 4.36
CA GLY A 160 -9.62 11.48 4.25
C GLY A 160 -9.71 12.81 5.00
N ASP A 161 -8.59 13.37 5.47
CA ASP A 161 -8.53 14.58 6.28
C ASP A 161 -8.33 15.86 5.45
N ASP A 162 -8.11 15.76 4.13
CA ASP A 162 -7.99 16.89 3.22
C ASP A 162 -9.35 17.52 2.91
N ALA A 163 -9.35 18.79 2.49
CA ALA A 163 -10.57 19.55 2.21
C ALA A 163 -11.45 18.92 1.09
N PHE A 164 -10.85 18.25 0.12
CA PHE A 164 -11.54 17.64 -1.02
C PHE A 164 -11.90 16.17 -0.79
N SER A 165 -11.28 15.49 0.17
CA SER A 165 -11.41 14.03 0.36
C SER A 165 -12.85 13.58 0.52
N GLU A 166 -13.65 14.24 1.36
CA GLU A 166 -15.06 13.92 1.57
C GLU A 166 -15.88 14.05 0.27
N THR A 167 -15.64 15.13 -0.49
CA THR A 167 -16.32 15.37 -1.76
C THR A 167 -15.94 14.32 -2.80
N PHE A 168 -14.66 14.00 -2.94
CA PHE A 168 -14.19 12.97 -3.87
C PHE A 168 -14.77 11.60 -3.53
N GLN A 169 -14.70 11.20 -2.26
CA GLN A 169 -15.25 9.93 -1.81
C GLN A 169 -16.75 9.84 -2.07
N THR A 170 -17.49 10.91 -1.77
CA THR A 170 -18.94 10.92 -1.99
C THR A 170 -19.31 10.82 -3.47
N ILE A 171 -18.56 11.47 -4.37
CA ILE A 171 -18.74 11.35 -5.82
C ILE A 171 -18.51 9.90 -6.29
N GLU A 172 -17.39 9.29 -5.89
CA GLU A 172 -17.05 7.92 -6.27
C GLU A 172 -18.06 6.90 -5.72
N ASP A 173 -18.47 7.05 -4.45
CA ASP A 173 -19.51 6.22 -3.83
C ASP A 173 -20.87 6.40 -4.50
N ALA A 174 -21.22 7.61 -4.93
CA ALA A 174 -22.46 7.88 -5.64
C ALA A 174 -22.48 7.22 -7.03
N ILE A 175 -21.36 7.30 -7.77
CA ILE A 175 -21.22 6.62 -9.06
C ILE A 175 -21.32 5.11 -8.89
N ALA A 176 -20.61 4.54 -7.92
CA ALA A 176 -20.68 3.11 -7.62
C ALA A 176 -22.10 2.66 -7.24
N ALA A 177 -22.79 3.43 -6.39
CA ALA A 177 -24.17 3.14 -5.99
C ALA A 177 -25.15 3.23 -7.18
N PHE A 178 -24.90 4.15 -8.12
CA PHE A 178 -25.70 4.27 -9.33
C PHE A 178 -25.50 3.08 -10.28
N ASP A 179 -24.24 2.66 -10.49
CA ASP A 179 -23.88 1.51 -11.33
C ASP A 179 -24.42 0.20 -10.77
N ASP A 180 -24.41 0.04 -9.45
CA ASP A 180 -24.94 -1.12 -8.72
C ASP A 180 -26.47 -1.06 -8.53
N LEU A 181 -27.17 -0.06 -9.08
CA LEU A 181 -28.61 0.17 -8.94
C LEU A 181 -29.07 0.35 -7.48
N GLN A 182 -28.16 0.76 -6.59
CA GLN A 182 -28.43 1.00 -5.17
C GLN A 182 -29.00 2.40 -4.93
N TYR A 183 -30.16 2.70 -5.50
CA TYR A 183 -30.77 4.05 -5.46
C TYR A 183 -30.99 4.59 -4.05
N GLY A 184 -31.30 3.74 -3.08
CA GLY A 184 -31.46 4.14 -1.67
C GLY A 184 -30.16 4.72 -1.09
N LYS A 185 -29.01 4.08 -1.36
CA LYS A 185 -27.69 4.56 -0.99
C LYS A 185 -27.34 5.84 -1.74
N LEU A 186 -27.56 5.88 -3.05
CA LEU A 186 -27.35 7.05 -3.90
C LEU A 186 -28.07 8.29 -3.36
N TYR A 187 -29.35 8.17 -3.04
CA TYR A 187 -30.15 9.28 -2.48
C TYR A 187 -29.67 9.72 -1.09
N SER A 188 -29.16 8.78 -0.29
CA SER A 188 -28.58 9.12 1.02
C SER A 188 -27.29 9.90 0.87
N LEU A 189 -26.38 9.49 -0.04
CA LEU A 189 -25.09 10.14 -0.29
C LEU A 189 -25.26 11.56 -0.81
N LEU A 190 -26.15 11.76 -1.78
CA LEU A 190 -26.35 13.06 -2.42
C LEU A 190 -27.28 14.00 -1.64
N SER A 191 -27.61 13.66 -0.38
CA SER A 191 -28.42 14.51 0.54
C SER A 191 -29.76 15.02 -0.06
N ILE A 192 -30.35 14.26 -0.98
CA ILE A 192 -31.55 14.65 -1.72
C ILE A 192 -32.79 14.85 -0.80
N ARG A 193 -32.73 14.30 0.42
CA ARG A 193 -33.81 14.45 1.43
C ARG A 193 -34.05 15.88 1.90
N HIS A 194 -33.07 16.79 1.76
CA HIS A 194 -33.18 18.18 2.21
C HIS A 194 -33.97 19.08 1.25
N ARG A 195 -34.30 18.60 0.05
CA ARG A 195 -34.99 19.36 -1.00
C ARG A 195 -36.51 19.29 -0.97
N LYS A 196 -37.09 18.75 0.08
CA LYS A 196 -38.56 18.55 0.15
C LYS A 196 -39.41 19.85 0.13
N ASN A 197 -38.79 21.01 0.23
CA ASN A 197 -39.49 22.29 0.30
C ASN A 197 -39.34 23.16 -0.96
N ASP A 198 -38.68 22.66 -2.02
CA ASP A 198 -38.53 23.45 -3.26
C ASP A 198 -39.66 23.17 -4.24
N GLU A 199 -40.17 24.23 -4.90
CA GLU A 199 -41.21 24.17 -5.92
C GLU A 199 -40.90 23.24 -7.11
N GLU A 200 -39.61 22.88 -7.31
CA GLU A 200 -39.14 21.93 -8.33
C GLU A 200 -39.64 20.48 -8.12
N PHE A 201 -40.14 20.12 -6.93
CA PHE A 201 -40.74 18.81 -6.66
C PHE A 201 -42.21 18.64 -7.16
N SER A 202 -42.73 19.62 -7.84
CA SER A 202 -44.10 19.56 -8.41
C SER A 202 -44.25 18.43 -9.47
N ASP A 203 -43.16 18.03 -10.13
CA ASP A 203 -43.14 16.89 -11.09
C ASP A 203 -42.03 15.88 -10.75
N PRO A 204 -42.36 14.81 -10.01
CA PRO A 204 -41.37 13.78 -9.63
C PRO A 204 -40.74 13.03 -10.81
N HIS A 205 -41.42 12.93 -11.94
CA HIS A 205 -40.87 12.25 -13.13
C HIS A 205 -39.81 13.10 -13.81
N LYS A 206 -40.11 14.39 -13.97
CA LYS A 206 -39.14 15.36 -14.53
C LYS A 206 -37.88 15.44 -13.66
N TYR A 207 -38.06 15.51 -12.34
CA TYR A 207 -36.93 15.53 -11.41
C TYR A 207 -36.07 14.27 -11.51
N LYS A 208 -36.70 13.08 -11.52
CA LYS A 208 -35.92 11.81 -11.67
C LYS A 208 -35.15 11.79 -12.98
N LEU A 209 -35.73 12.26 -14.08
CA LEU A 209 -35.08 12.30 -15.37
C LEU A 209 -33.86 13.25 -15.34
N GLN A 210 -34.05 14.46 -14.85
CA GLN A 210 -32.95 15.45 -14.72
C GLN A 210 -31.84 14.94 -13.83
N PHE A 211 -32.19 14.32 -12.70
CA PHE A 211 -31.22 13.73 -11.79
C PHE A 211 -30.45 12.59 -12.43
N SER A 212 -31.11 11.65 -13.13
CA SER A 212 -30.45 10.57 -13.84
C SER A 212 -29.48 11.13 -14.89
N GLN A 213 -29.91 12.11 -15.68
CA GLN A 213 -29.06 12.77 -16.68
C GLN A 213 -27.86 13.47 -16.05
N ALA A 214 -28.03 14.09 -14.88
CA ALA A 214 -26.92 14.72 -14.16
C ALA A 214 -25.89 13.70 -13.67
N ILE A 215 -26.33 12.54 -13.18
CA ILE A 215 -25.43 11.46 -12.76
C ILE A 215 -24.74 10.78 -13.95
N ASP A 216 -25.47 10.51 -15.03
CA ASP A 216 -24.87 9.96 -16.27
C ASP A 216 -23.79 10.91 -16.80
N LYS A 217 -24.09 12.21 -16.81
CA LYS A 217 -23.09 13.22 -17.21
C LYS A 217 -21.91 13.29 -16.24
N LEU A 218 -22.15 13.15 -14.94
CA LEU A 218 -21.09 13.10 -13.93
C LEU A 218 -20.12 11.93 -14.19
N LYS A 219 -20.64 10.73 -14.49
CA LYS A 219 -19.83 9.56 -14.86
C LYS A 219 -18.92 9.83 -16.05
N ASP A 220 -19.47 10.45 -17.10
CA ASP A 220 -18.70 10.77 -18.30
C ASP A 220 -17.59 11.80 -18.00
N LEU A 221 -17.92 12.81 -17.18
CA LEU A 221 -16.94 13.82 -16.75
C LEU A 221 -15.83 13.21 -15.90
N CYS A 222 -16.15 12.31 -14.99
CA CYS A 222 -15.12 11.63 -14.16
C CYS A 222 -14.11 10.83 -15.01
N ARG A 223 -14.48 10.38 -16.19
CA ARG A 223 -13.59 9.65 -17.11
C ARG A 223 -12.73 10.55 -18.01
N SER A 224 -13.19 11.76 -18.31
CA SER A 224 -12.59 12.55 -19.39
C SER A 224 -12.30 14.01 -19.06
N ALA A 225 -12.80 14.52 -17.91
CA ALA A 225 -12.70 15.91 -17.55
C ALA A 225 -11.70 16.15 -16.41
N THR A 226 -11.46 17.43 -16.10
CA THR A 226 -10.66 17.83 -14.94
C THR A 226 -11.47 17.83 -13.65
N ILE A 227 -10.78 17.79 -12.50
CA ILE A 227 -11.40 17.91 -11.18
C ILE A 227 -12.28 19.17 -11.11
N GLY A 228 -11.79 20.30 -11.62
CA GLY A 228 -12.58 21.54 -11.64
C GLY A 228 -13.91 21.40 -12.37
N GLN A 229 -13.90 20.78 -13.57
CA GLN A 229 -15.13 20.58 -14.36
C GLN A 229 -16.10 19.62 -13.67
N VAL A 230 -15.61 18.59 -13.02
CA VAL A 230 -16.44 17.65 -12.23
C VAL A 230 -17.08 18.36 -11.02
N LEU A 231 -16.29 19.11 -10.26
CA LEU A 231 -16.77 19.87 -9.11
C LEU A 231 -17.81 20.94 -9.53
N ASP A 232 -17.55 21.67 -10.61
CA ASP A 232 -18.50 22.66 -11.15
C ASP A 232 -19.82 22.01 -11.57
N HIS A 233 -19.78 20.83 -12.21
CA HIS A 233 -20.98 20.09 -12.54
C HIS A 233 -21.77 19.65 -11.30
N VAL A 234 -21.07 19.11 -10.30
CA VAL A 234 -21.66 18.66 -9.02
C VAL A 234 -22.37 19.80 -8.30
N TRP A 235 -21.72 20.97 -8.21
CA TRP A 235 -22.27 22.12 -7.50
C TRP A 235 -23.37 22.83 -8.30
N SER A 236 -23.19 23.00 -9.61
CA SER A 236 -24.20 23.65 -10.48
C SER A 236 -25.48 22.86 -10.60
N ASN A 237 -25.41 21.53 -10.56
CA ASN A 237 -26.58 20.65 -10.51
C ASN A 237 -27.02 20.35 -9.09
N GLN A 238 -26.43 20.98 -8.10
CA GLN A 238 -26.74 20.80 -6.67
C GLN A 238 -26.73 19.32 -6.25
N LEU A 239 -25.89 18.48 -6.83
CA LEU A 239 -25.78 17.07 -6.46
C LEU A 239 -25.18 16.92 -5.06
N LEU A 240 -24.21 17.77 -4.71
CA LEU A 240 -23.62 17.86 -3.38
C LEU A 240 -23.45 19.35 -2.97
N PRO A 241 -23.56 19.67 -1.70
CA PRO A 241 -23.18 20.97 -1.20
C PRO A 241 -21.65 21.15 -1.22
N LYS A 242 -21.19 22.36 -1.41
CA LYS A 242 -19.79 22.70 -1.16
C LYS A 242 -19.50 22.63 0.34
N THR A 243 -18.48 21.91 0.73
CA THR A 243 -18.11 21.78 2.15
C THR A 243 -17.52 23.07 2.69
N SER A 244 -17.65 23.32 4.00
CA SER A 244 -17.03 24.49 4.66
C SER A 244 -15.51 24.50 4.48
N ARG A 245 -14.86 23.33 4.51
CA ARG A 245 -13.40 23.18 4.30
C ARG A 245 -12.96 23.70 2.93
N ILE A 246 -13.73 23.42 1.88
CA ILE A 246 -13.44 23.91 0.52
C ILE A 246 -13.67 25.43 0.46
N THR A 247 -14.77 25.93 1.05
CA THR A 247 -15.06 27.36 1.10
C THR A 247 -13.96 28.14 1.85
N ASP A 248 -13.55 27.66 3.01
CA ASP A 248 -12.46 28.25 3.79
C ASP A 248 -11.14 28.26 3.02
N LEU A 249 -10.86 27.22 2.23
CA LEU A 249 -9.67 27.14 1.41
C LEU A 249 -9.72 28.16 0.25
N GLU A 250 -10.88 28.31 -0.40
CA GLU A 250 -11.11 29.32 -1.44
C GLU A 250 -10.98 30.75 -0.89
N ASP A 251 -11.55 31.04 0.28
CA ASP A 251 -11.43 32.34 0.93
C ASP A 251 -9.97 32.68 1.25
N ARG A 252 -9.23 31.73 1.79
CA ARG A 252 -7.79 31.90 2.06
C ARG A 252 -6.96 32.10 0.80
N SER A 253 -7.38 31.57 -0.33
CA SER A 253 -6.69 31.74 -1.61
C SER A 253 -6.67 33.19 -2.11
N GLN A 254 -7.59 34.02 -1.61
CA GLN A 254 -7.62 35.45 -1.97
C GLN A 254 -6.42 36.22 -1.42
N SER A 255 -5.82 35.75 -0.32
CA SER A 255 -4.68 36.39 0.34
C SER A 255 -3.39 35.59 0.31
N ASP A 256 -3.44 34.31 -0.12
CA ASP A 256 -2.28 33.40 -0.13
C ASP A 256 -2.08 32.83 -1.54
N ASP A 257 -1.02 33.28 -2.22
CA ASP A 257 -0.69 32.86 -3.57
C ASP A 257 -0.37 31.35 -3.68
N LYS A 258 0.16 30.72 -2.62
CA LYS A 258 0.46 29.27 -2.63
C LYS A 258 -0.83 28.47 -2.62
N ILE A 259 -1.82 28.90 -1.83
CA ILE A 259 -3.13 28.25 -1.80
C ILE A 259 -3.84 28.46 -3.15
N ARG A 260 -3.74 29.67 -3.72
CA ARG A 260 -4.30 29.95 -5.06
C ARG A 260 -3.72 29.04 -6.11
N THR A 261 -2.38 28.95 -6.18
CA THR A 261 -1.68 28.07 -7.13
C THR A 261 -2.12 26.61 -6.95
N PHE A 262 -2.20 26.12 -5.70
CA PHE A 262 -2.67 24.76 -5.42
C PHE A 262 -4.11 24.54 -5.90
N LEU A 263 -5.02 25.49 -5.68
CA LEU A 263 -6.40 25.40 -6.15
C LEU A 263 -6.50 25.39 -7.68
N ASP A 264 -5.69 26.18 -8.36
CA ASP A 264 -5.64 26.21 -9.82
C ASP A 264 -5.10 24.87 -10.37
N GLU A 265 -4.02 24.35 -9.77
CA GLU A 265 -3.40 23.08 -10.18
C GLU A 265 -4.33 21.89 -9.93
N ILE A 266 -4.97 21.79 -8.75
CA ILE A 266 -5.88 20.68 -8.44
C ILE A 266 -7.09 20.69 -9.39
N ARG A 267 -7.65 21.87 -9.67
CA ARG A 267 -8.79 21.98 -10.58
C ARG A 267 -8.44 21.60 -12.02
N ASN A 268 -7.18 21.75 -12.44
CA ASN A 268 -6.69 21.37 -13.77
C ASN A 268 -6.22 19.90 -13.84
N THR A 269 -6.11 19.21 -12.72
CA THR A 269 -5.74 17.77 -12.68
C THR A 269 -6.88 16.92 -13.25
N PRO A 270 -6.59 15.88 -14.09
CA PRO A 270 -7.61 14.96 -14.59
C PRO A 270 -8.33 14.24 -13.45
N TYR A 271 -9.67 14.19 -13.48
CA TYR A 271 -10.45 13.54 -12.41
C TYR A 271 -10.23 12.03 -12.35
N VAL A 272 -9.88 11.38 -13.44
CA VAL A 272 -9.56 9.94 -13.47
C VAL A 272 -8.47 9.54 -12.46
N GLU A 273 -7.59 10.49 -12.09
CA GLU A 273 -6.60 10.27 -11.04
C GLU A 273 -7.22 10.14 -9.64
N VAL A 274 -8.33 10.84 -9.40
CA VAL A 274 -9.12 10.69 -8.18
C VAL A 274 -9.77 9.31 -8.12
N SER A 275 -10.38 8.87 -9.24
CA SER A 275 -10.99 7.53 -9.32
C SER A 275 -9.96 6.42 -9.11
N ALA A 276 -8.75 6.56 -9.68
CA ALA A 276 -7.66 5.62 -9.48
C ALA A 276 -7.17 5.58 -8.02
N LEU A 277 -7.04 6.74 -7.39
CA LEU A 277 -6.72 6.84 -5.96
C LEU A 277 -7.81 6.19 -5.09
N TYR A 278 -9.08 6.47 -5.38
CA TYR A 278 -10.20 5.88 -4.66
C TYR A 278 -10.22 4.35 -4.73
N GLN A 279 -9.97 3.78 -5.92
CA GLN A 279 -9.85 2.32 -6.08
C GLN A 279 -8.71 1.75 -5.24
N TYR A 280 -7.57 2.44 -5.20
CA TYR A 280 -6.42 2.05 -4.37
C TYR A 280 -6.75 2.10 -2.87
N LEU A 281 -7.40 3.16 -2.39
CA LEU A 281 -7.76 3.32 -0.98
C LEU A 281 -8.80 2.29 -0.50
N ASN A 282 -9.63 1.79 -1.40
CA ASN A 282 -10.65 0.78 -1.09
C ASN A 282 -10.21 -0.67 -1.39
N ASP A 283 -8.89 -0.92 -1.47
CA ASP A 283 -8.30 -2.24 -1.77
C ASP A 283 -8.87 -2.92 -3.04
N LYS A 284 -9.36 -2.12 -3.99
CA LYS A 284 -9.87 -2.60 -5.29
C LYS A 284 -8.75 -2.75 -6.34
N THR A 285 -7.50 -2.61 -5.91
CA THR A 285 -6.31 -2.79 -6.76
C THR A 285 -5.38 -3.82 -6.16
N PRO A 286 -4.58 -4.52 -6.98
CA PRO A 286 -3.60 -5.48 -6.47
C PRO A 286 -2.42 -4.81 -5.75
N PHE A 287 -2.28 -3.48 -5.85
CA PHE A 287 -1.12 -2.76 -5.34
C PHE A 287 -1.21 -2.48 -3.84
N SER A 288 -0.08 -2.64 -3.16
CA SER A 288 0.07 -2.24 -1.75
C SER A 288 1.48 -1.76 -1.48
N THR A 289 1.64 -0.95 -0.42
CA THR A 289 2.99 -0.66 0.06
C THR A 289 3.52 -1.84 0.87
N LYS A 290 4.83 -2.07 0.79
CA LYS A 290 5.51 -3.13 1.56
C LYS A 290 5.28 -3.02 3.07
N HIS A 291 5.08 -1.81 3.58
CA HIS A 291 4.77 -1.57 4.99
C HIS A 291 3.30 -1.83 5.33
N GLY A 292 2.39 -1.62 4.39
CA GLY A 292 0.95 -1.78 4.60
C GLY A 292 0.48 -3.24 4.63
N THR A 293 1.31 -4.19 4.20
CA THR A 293 0.96 -5.62 4.15
C THR A 293 1.53 -6.43 5.30
N LYS A 294 2.13 -5.77 6.30
CA LYS A 294 2.62 -6.49 7.47
C LYS A 294 1.47 -7.17 8.21
N GLY A 295 1.60 -8.47 8.47
CA GLY A 295 0.56 -9.30 9.09
C GLY A 295 -0.38 -9.98 8.09
N GLU A 296 -0.44 -9.54 6.84
CA GLU A 296 -1.27 -10.14 5.79
C GLU A 296 -0.53 -11.23 5.00
N GLU A 297 -1.27 -12.04 4.26
CA GLU A 297 -0.74 -13.11 3.42
C GLU A 297 -1.59 -13.32 2.17
N TYR A 298 -0.93 -13.66 1.06
CA TYR A 298 -1.58 -13.79 -0.25
C TYR A 298 -1.09 -15.05 -0.95
N ASN A 299 -1.90 -15.62 -1.83
CA ASN A 299 -1.51 -16.82 -2.57
C ASN A 299 -0.31 -16.51 -3.48
N ASP A 300 -0.42 -15.47 -4.27
CA ASP A 300 0.54 -15.06 -5.26
C ASP A 300 1.00 -13.62 -5.01
N VAL A 301 2.30 -13.39 -4.98
CA VAL A 301 2.89 -12.10 -4.65
C VAL A 301 3.95 -11.70 -5.67
N ILE A 302 3.82 -10.50 -6.20
CA ILE A 302 4.87 -9.81 -6.94
C ILE A 302 5.50 -8.77 -6.01
N VAL A 303 6.81 -8.83 -5.81
CA VAL A 303 7.59 -7.87 -5.04
C VAL A 303 8.43 -7.05 -5.99
N THR A 304 8.18 -5.74 -6.07
CA THR A 304 9.08 -4.86 -6.84
C THR A 304 10.17 -4.30 -5.95
N ILE A 305 11.40 -4.32 -6.41
CA ILE A 305 12.55 -3.68 -5.75
C ILE A 305 13.23 -2.71 -6.72
N ASP A 306 13.62 -1.54 -6.20
CA ASP A 306 14.21 -0.47 -7.00
C ASP A 306 15.20 0.31 -6.12
N ASP A 307 16.47 0.36 -6.55
CA ASP A 307 17.53 1.09 -5.85
C ASP A 307 17.67 2.54 -6.34
N THR A 308 16.83 2.98 -7.28
CA THR A 308 16.77 4.39 -7.73
C THR A 308 15.87 5.24 -6.86
N SER A 309 14.80 4.65 -6.34
CA SER A 309 13.88 5.28 -5.41
C SER A 309 14.37 5.09 -3.97
N TRP A 310 14.31 6.14 -3.16
CA TRP A 310 14.71 6.11 -1.75
C TRP A 310 16.16 5.63 -1.48
N LYS A 311 17.09 5.94 -2.35
CA LYS A 311 18.54 5.65 -2.23
C LYS A 311 19.13 5.97 -0.85
N GLN A 312 18.54 6.92 -0.12
CA GLN A 312 18.96 7.31 1.23
C GLN A 312 18.51 6.35 2.32
N ARG A 313 17.70 5.33 2.00
CA ARG A 313 17.12 4.41 2.99
C ARG A 313 17.29 2.95 2.67
N TYR A 314 17.32 2.58 1.39
CA TYR A 314 17.32 1.20 0.94
C TYR A 314 18.36 0.98 -0.17
N ASN A 315 18.93 -0.23 -0.18
CA ASN A 315 19.81 -0.74 -1.22
C ASN A 315 19.60 -2.25 -1.31
N PHE A 316 18.78 -2.71 -2.26
CA PHE A 316 18.48 -4.14 -2.43
C PHE A 316 19.60 -4.89 -3.15
N ALA A 317 20.38 -4.21 -4.01
CA ALA A 317 21.57 -4.79 -4.62
C ALA A 317 22.54 -5.27 -3.53
N SER A 318 22.75 -4.48 -2.46
CA SER A 318 23.63 -4.90 -1.35
C SER A 318 23.16 -6.18 -0.67
N VAL A 319 21.83 -6.40 -0.58
CA VAL A 319 21.27 -7.65 -0.03
C VAL A 319 21.54 -8.83 -0.94
N LEU A 320 21.31 -8.67 -2.24
CA LEU A 320 21.57 -9.70 -3.24
C LEU A 320 23.07 -10.04 -3.30
N GLU A 321 23.94 -9.04 -3.26
CA GLU A 321 25.40 -9.16 -3.28
C GLU A 321 25.98 -9.66 -1.94
N ASN A 322 25.16 -9.71 -0.88
CA ASN A 322 25.55 -10.03 0.49
C ASN A 322 26.66 -9.10 1.02
N ASP A 323 26.46 -7.79 0.85
CA ASP A 323 27.35 -6.75 1.34
C ASP A 323 26.86 -6.12 2.66
N PRO A 324 27.18 -6.71 3.82
CA PRO A 324 26.75 -6.19 5.12
C PRO A 324 27.48 -4.89 5.52
N THR A 325 28.46 -4.44 4.75
CA THR A 325 29.15 -3.16 5.02
C THR A 325 28.32 -1.96 4.55
N ASN A 326 27.34 -2.18 3.70
CA ASN A 326 26.41 -1.14 3.28
C ASN A 326 25.47 -0.74 4.42
N ILE A 327 25.40 0.56 4.71
CA ILE A 327 24.60 1.12 5.82
C ILE A 327 23.09 0.83 5.72
N HIS A 328 22.62 0.47 4.53
CA HIS A 328 21.20 0.17 4.26
C HIS A 328 20.93 -1.34 4.22
N TYR A 329 21.96 -2.18 4.31
CA TYR A 329 21.84 -3.64 4.15
C TYR A 329 20.78 -4.25 5.05
N GLU A 330 20.91 -4.09 6.37
CA GLU A 330 20.01 -4.71 7.35
C GLU A 330 18.56 -4.29 7.15
N ARG A 331 18.34 -2.99 6.92
CA ARG A 331 16.99 -2.47 6.68
C ARG A 331 16.38 -3.01 5.39
N SER A 332 17.17 -3.10 4.33
CA SER A 332 16.74 -3.63 3.04
C SER A 332 16.47 -5.12 3.13
N LEU A 333 17.32 -5.87 3.83
CA LEU A 333 17.15 -7.30 4.07
C LEU A 333 15.85 -7.58 4.84
N ASN A 334 15.60 -6.87 5.94
CA ASN A 334 14.39 -7.04 6.73
C ASN A 334 13.13 -6.77 5.89
N LEU A 335 13.11 -5.66 5.15
CA LEU A 335 11.97 -5.32 4.29
C LEU A 335 11.76 -6.36 3.19
N PHE A 336 12.83 -6.79 2.54
CA PHE A 336 12.78 -7.79 1.48
C PHE A 336 12.29 -9.13 2.00
N TYR A 337 12.82 -9.58 3.14
CA TYR A 337 12.37 -10.79 3.84
C TYR A 337 10.87 -10.74 4.18
N VAL A 338 10.40 -9.63 4.76
CA VAL A 338 8.97 -9.45 5.07
C VAL A 338 8.11 -9.54 3.82
N CYS A 339 8.51 -8.89 2.72
CA CYS A 339 7.75 -8.92 1.48
C CYS A 339 7.68 -10.34 0.88
N CYS A 340 8.81 -11.04 0.81
CA CYS A 340 8.87 -12.41 0.32
C CYS A 340 8.02 -13.36 1.18
N SER A 341 7.99 -13.15 2.51
CA SER A 341 7.22 -13.98 3.45
C SER A 341 5.70 -13.78 3.35
N ARG A 342 5.20 -12.85 2.54
CA ARG A 342 3.74 -12.66 2.31
C ARG A 342 3.17 -13.68 1.31
N ALA A 343 4.02 -14.29 0.51
CA ALA A 343 3.60 -15.27 -0.49
C ALA A 343 3.33 -16.65 0.15
N LYS A 344 2.15 -17.20 -0.11
CA LYS A 344 1.81 -18.59 0.26
C LYS A 344 2.34 -19.57 -0.78
N HIS A 345 1.98 -19.37 -2.04
CA HIS A 345 2.25 -20.29 -3.13
C HIS A 345 3.36 -19.78 -4.04
N ASN A 346 3.15 -18.63 -4.68
CA ASN A 346 4.04 -18.15 -5.71
C ASN A 346 4.62 -16.77 -5.35
N LEU A 347 5.91 -16.63 -5.58
CA LEU A 347 6.66 -15.41 -5.39
C LEU A 347 7.37 -15.03 -6.68
N ALA A 348 7.11 -13.84 -7.18
CA ALA A 348 7.90 -13.19 -8.23
C ALA A 348 8.54 -11.92 -7.68
N VAL A 349 9.84 -11.76 -7.87
CA VAL A 349 10.56 -10.53 -7.50
C VAL A 349 11.00 -9.85 -8.78
N LEU A 350 10.66 -8.58 -8.94
CA LEU A 350 11.08 -7.74 -10.06
C LEU A 350 12.08 -6.69 -9.58
N MET A 351 13.29 -6.69 -10.12
CA MET A 351 14.25 -5.61 -9.96
C MET A 351 14.03 -4.61 -11.08
N GLU A 352 13.47 -3.42 -10.75
CA GLU A 352 13.17 -2.37 -11.73
C GLU A 352 14.40 -1.53 -12.08
N SER A 353 15.39 -1.46 -11.16
CA SER A 353 16.65 -0.76 -11.39
C SER A 353 17.65 -1.65 -12.15
N LYS A 354 18.60 -1.00 -12.81
CA LYS A 354 19.68 -1.70 -13.50
C LYS A 354 20.46 -2.61 -12.55
N VAL A 355 20.75 -3.82 -13.00
CA VAL A 355 21.48 -4.85 -12.24
C VAL A 355 22.92 -4.99 -12.69
N SER A 356 23.83 -5.25 -11.74
CA SER A 356 25.21 -5.64 -11.98
C SER A 356 25.33 -7.17 -12.19
N ALA A 357 26.46 -7.64 -12.69
CA ALA A 357 26.73 -9.07 -12.76
C ALA A 357 26.76 -9.71 -11.37
N GLU A 358 27.27 -8.98 -10.38
CA GLU A 358 27.31 -9.38 -8.98
C GLU A 358 25.91 -9.51 -8.38
N THR A 359 25.03 -8.54 -8.68
CA THR A 359 23.61 -8.58 -8.27
C THR A 359 22.89 -9.81 -8.85
N ILE A 360 23.12 -10.11 -10.15
CA ILE A 360 22.55 -11.31 -10.81
C ILE A 360 23.07 -12.59 -10.17
N ALA A 361 24.40 -12.67 -9.91
CA ALA A 361 24.99 -13.83 -9.23
C ALA A 361 24.43 -14.03 -7.82
N GLY A 362 24.18 -12.93 -7.12
CA GLY A 362 23.53 -12.93 -5.82
C GLY A 362 22.06 -13.38 -5.88
N ALA A 363 21.30 -12.92 -6.87
CA ALA A 363 19.96 -13.39 -7.11
C ALA A 363 19.91 -14.91 -7.39
N ARG A 364 20.84 -15.42 -8.20
CA ARG A 364 20.97 -16.88 -8.47
C ARG A 364 21.26 -17.68 -7.21
N ARG A 365 22.10 -17.15 -6.31
CA ARG A 365 22.36 -17.82 -5.01
C ARG A 365 21.09 -17.91 -4.17
N ILE A 366 20.20 -16.90 -4.21
CA ILE A 366 19.00 -16.85 -3.38
C ILE A 366 17.84 -17.66 -4.02
N PHE A 367 17.62 -17.50 -5.31
CA PHE A 367 16.47 -18.07 -6.03
C PHE A 367 16.77 -19.38 -6.80
N GLY A 368 18.04 -19.71 -7.04
CA GLY A 368 18.48 -20.78 -7.94
C GLY A 368 18.68 -20.28 -9.37
N ASP A 369 19.62 -20.89 -10.10
CA ASP A 369 20.02 -20.42 -11.43
C ASP A 369 18.87 -20.40 -12.43
N GLU A 370 18.03 -21.44 -12.42
CA GLU A 370 16.87 -21.60 -13.30
C GLU A 370 15.72 -20.63 -13.02
N ASN A 371 15.73 -19.98 -11.86
CA ASN A 371 14.67 -19.06 -11.40
C ASN A 371 15.04 -17.59 -11.55
N VAL A 372 16.20 -17.27 -12.13
CA VAL A 372 16.64 -15.88 -12.39
C VAL A 372 16.55 -15.61 -13.88
N ILE A 373 15.62 -14.76 -14.25
CA ILE A 373 15.09 -14.62 -15.61
C ILE A 373 15.23 -13.17 -16.06
N GLU A 374 15.77 -12.98 -17.26
CA GLU A 374 15.77 -11.70 -17.94
C GLU A 374 14.44 -11.49 -18.68
N LEU A 375 13.84 -10.29 -18.55
CA LEU A 375 12.58 -9.90 -19.18
C LEU A 375 12.81 -9.22 -20.52
#